data_6482115bc3eb8e917ba5ad681141b800
#
_entry.id   6482115bc3eb8e917ba5ad681141b800
#
_cell.length_a   1.000
_cell.length_b   1.000
_cell.length_c   1.000
_cell.angle_alpha   90.00
_cell.angle_beta   90.00
_cell.angle_gamma   90.00
#
_symmetry.space_group_name_H-M   'P 1'
#
loop_
_entity.id
_entity.type
_entity.pdbx_description
1 polymer ?
#
loop_
_entity_poly.entity_id
_entity_poly.type
_entity_poly.pdbx_seq_one_letter_code
_entity_poly.pdbx_strand_id
1 'polypeptide(L)'
;MSYTFEKLRDIIECFDPCMDNYLYVYDIIQDLYFISERAQKRFALASNCFTNAVEEHRKFVYSEDYDALKVELEEAAHGERDRHNMQYRWLNKECVPVWINCRGKVLRESDGRPHFLIGSINEIGQQQKADNISGLLGEASFKSRMKAFGTKSVDGFVLRIGIDDFSDINERFGVEYGDRILKTVADDISSQLTGNQKAYRMTGDEFLIEDFVESNVFGIGPDGNDADELFHRIRKAVDESICKSGYEAVYTISAGIISSENTSVKGYKELMKYSQFALSEAKKRGKNRAYQFQMEDYEKFLHRREILRSLREAVSLGYQGFELYFQPIVRAKDESLYAAEALLRIHDKNGNFISPAEAIPILEESGLIIPVGKWIIQNAFSMCTECRKYYPEFRVSINLSYVQILKSPLMMELKQMIECSG
;
A
#
# COMPACT_ATOMS: atom_id res chain seq x y z
N MET A 1 26.67 6.29 42.78
CA MET A 1 25.72 5.25 43.18
C MET A 1 26.20 3.95 42.61
N SER A 2 26.50 2.95 43.43
CA SER A 2 26.91 1.62 42.93
C SER A 2 25.63 0.88 42.50
N TYR A 3 25.52 0.55 41.23
CA TYR A 3 24.46 -0.33 40.74
C TYR A 3 24.83 -1.77 41.11
N THR A 4 23.86 -2.57 41.57
CA THR A 4 24.00 -4.02 41.70
C THR A 4 23.00 -4.72 40.79
N PHE A 5 23.31 -5.95 40.39
CA PHE A 5 22.43 -6.74 39.52
C PHE A 5 21.03 -6.87 40.10
N GLU A 6 20.93 -7.17 41.41
CA GLU A 6 19.61 -7.35 42.09
C GLU A 6 18.79 -6.07 42.03
N LYS A 7 19.38 -4.89 42.28
CA LYS A 7 18.67 -3.62 42.21
C LYS A 7 18.14 -3.32 40.78
N LEU A 8 18.97 -3.62 39.76
CA LEU A 8 18.56 -3.43 38.37
C LEU A 8 17.44 -4.40 37.97
N ARG A 9 17.55 -5.67 38.43
CA ARG A 9 16.49 -6.65 38.24
C ARG A 9 15.18 -6.22 38.90
N ASP A 10 15.21 -5.79 40.16
CA ASP A 10 14.01 -5.36 40.90
C ASP A 10 13.34 -4.15 40.22
N ILE A 11 14.14 -3.23 39.67
CA ILE A 11 13.65 -2.11 38.85
C ILE A 11 12.93 -2.64 37.59
N ILE A 12 13.53 -3.59 36.87
CA ILE A 12 12.94 -4.19 35.67
C ILE A 12 11.63 -4.87 36.01
N GLU A 13 11.57 -5.68 37.07
CA GLU A 13 10.36 -6.36 37.53
C GLU A 13 9.24 -5.38 37.91
N CYS A 14 9.60 -4.25 38.52
CA CYS A 14 8.66 -3.20 38.89
C CYS A 14 8.06 -2.49 37.65
N PHE A 15 8.87 -2.18 36.65
CA PHE A 15 8.43 -1.45 35.47
C PHE A 15 7.82 -2.34 34.37
N ASP A 16 8.14 -3.64 34.33
CA ASP A 16 7.71 -4.55 33.28
C ASP A 16 6.18 -4.56 33.02
N PRO A 17 5.30 -4.53 34.05
CA PRO A 17 3.85 -4.48 33.83
C PRO A 17 3.35 -3.19 33.16
N CYS A 18 4.14 -2.10 33.23
CA CYS A 18 3.81 -0.78 32.71
C CYS A 18 4.42 -0.49 31.34
N MET A 19 5.28 -1.39 30.83
CA MET A 19 6.03 -1.16 29.61
C MET A 19 5.51 -2.07 28.47
N ASP A 20 5.52 -1.59 27.24
CA ASP A 20 5.24 -2.42 26.06
C ASP A 20 6.46 -3.23 25.61
N ASN A 21 7.67 -2.74 25.90
CA ASN A 21 8.93 -3.39 25.56
C ASN A 21 9.35 -4.39 26.66
N TYR A 22 10.18 -5.35 26.29
CA TYR A 22 10.82 -6.29 27.23
C TYR A 22 12.11 -5.65 27.75
N LEU A 23 12.21 -5.39 29.05
CA LEU A 23 13.39 -4.81 29.67
C LEU A 23 14.39 -5.92 30.02
N TYR A 24 15.69 -5.62 29.91
CA TYR A 24 16.75 -6.56 30.26
C TYR A 24 17.93 -5.89 30.93
N VAL A 25 18.70 -6.67 31.68
CA VAL A 25 20.04 -6.34 32.20
C VAL A 25 20.98 -7.52 31.97
N TYR A 26 22.18 -7.23 31.50
CA TYR A 26 23.26 -8.17 31.36
C TYR A 26 24.46 -7.70 32.22
N ASP A 27 24.81 -8.50 33.21
CA ASP A 27 26.04 -8.32 33.98
C ASP A 27 27.17 -8.91 33.15
N ILE A 28 28.02 -8.06 32.62
CA ILE A 28 29.13 -8.42 31.73
C ILE A 28 30.24 -9.15 32.53
N ILE A 29 30.43 -8.80 33.81
CA ILE A 29 31.48 -9.37 34.65
C ILE A 29 31.12 -10.77 35.12
N GLN A 30 29.87 -10.98 35.52
CA GLN A 30 29.39 -12.28 36.03
C GLN A 30 28.84 -13.15 34.90
N ASP A 31 28.74 -12.63 33.69
CA ASP A 31 28.08 -13.27 32.54
C ASP A 31 26.67 -13.74 32.87
N LEU A 32 25.88 -12.86 33.53
CA LEU A 32 24.53 -13.14 34.01
C LEU A 32 23.55 -12.23 33.32
N TYR A 33 22.58 -12.82 32.63
CA TYR A 33 21.54 -12.11 31.89
C TYR A 33 20.16 -12.27 32.54
N PHE A 34 19.43 -11.19 32.66
CA PHE A 34 18.04 -11.20 33.12
C PHE A 34 17.18 -10.37 32.13
N ILE A 35 16.00 -10.89 31.84
CA ILE A 35 14.99 -10.22 31.02
C ILE A 35 13.61 -10.39 31.66
N SER A 36 12.69 -9.49 31.33
CA SER A 36 11.32 -9.52 31.83
C SER A 36 10.62 -10.87 31.60
N GLU A 37 9.80 -11.32 32.58
CA GLU A 37 9.08 -12.60 32.51
C GLU A 37 8.17 -12.70 31.28
N ARG A 38 7.63 -11.57 30.79
CA ARG A 38 6.82 -11.53 29.57
C ARG A 38 7.60 -11.98 28.33
N ALA A 39 8.90 -11.67 28.25
CA ALA A 39 9.76 -12.15 27.17
C ALA A 39 9.91 -13.66 27.19
N GLN A 40 10.10 -14.27 28.39
CA GLN A 40 10.17 -15.72 28.53
C GLN A 40 8.86 -16.40 28.09
N LYS A 41 7.71 -15.79 28.38
CA LYS A 41 6.40 -16.31 27.94
C LYS A 41 6.22 -16.23 26.43
N ARG A 42 6.85 -15.26 25.80
CA ARG A 42 6.67 -14.95 24.36
C ARG A 42 7.66 -15.71 23.46
N PHE A 43 8.92 -15.77 23.85
CA PHE A 43 10.01 -16.31 23.04
C PHE A 43 10.47 -17.69 23.53
N ALA A 44 11.30 -18.37 22.73
CA ALA A 44 11.85 -19.71 23.03
C ALA A 44 12.91 -19.69 24.13
N LEU A 45 12.77 -18.82 25.13
CA LEU A 45 13.61 -18.73 26.29
C LEU A 45 13.30 -19.85 27.29
N ALA A 46 14.31 -20.59 27.75
CA ALA A 46 14.16 -21.60 28.79
C ALA A 46 13.95 -20.97 30.18
N SER A 47 14.65 -19.86 30.44
CA SER A 47 14.55 -19.08 31.68
C SER A 47 14.62 -17.58 31.35
N ASN A 48 14.09 -16.74 32.22
CA ASN A 48 14.27 -15.30 32.16
C ASN A 48 15.55 -14.82 32.84
N CYS A 49 16.29 -15.72 33.51
CA CYS A 49 17.58 -15.45 34.14
C CYS A 49 18.52 -16.63 33.83
N PHE A 50 19.67 -16.32 33.21
CA PHE A 50 20.63 -17.35 32.80
C PHE A 50 22.06 -16.82 32.75
N THR A 51 23.05 -17.72 32.94
CA THR A 51 24.48 -17.49 32.75
C THR A 51 24.93 -17.96 31.36
N ASN A 52 26.18 -17.68 31.00
CA ASN A 52 26.71 -17.92 29.64
C ASN A 52 25.83 -17.25 28.56
N ALA A 53 25.58 -15.97 28.78
CA ALA A 53 24.58 -15.22 27.98
C ALA A 53 24.80 -15.33 26.48
N VAL A 54 26.03 -15.21 26.00
CA VAL A 54 26.36 -15.29 24.57
C VAL A 54 25.95 -16.65 24.00
N GLU A 55 26.35 -17.76 24.65
CA GLU A 55 26.02 -19.12 24.18
C GLU A 55 24.53 -19.46 24.35
N GLU A 56 23.88 -18.98 25.41
CA GLU A 56 22.42 -19.18 25.59
C GLU A 56 21.60 -18.48 24.52
N HIS A 57 22.03 -17.31 24.03
CA HIS A 57 21.37 -16.61 22.93
C HIS A 57 21.30 -17.47 21.65
N ARG A 58 22.26 -18.37 21.43
CA ARG A 58 22.26 -19.30 20.30
C ARG A 58 21.03 -20.19 20.22
N LYS A 59 20.37 -20.45 21.35
CA LYS A 59 19.21 -21.35 21.43
C LYS A 59 17.91 -20.69 20.95
N PHE A 60 17.80 -19.38 21.02
CA PHE A 60 16.59 -18.65 20.70
C PHE A 60 16.79 -17.50 19.70
N VAL A 61 18.02 -17.16 19.35
CA VAL A 61 18.32 -16.26 18.24
C VAL A 61 18.31 -17.06 16.93
N TYR A 62 17.77 -16.50 15.87
CA TYR A 62 17.79 -17.13 14.56
C TYR A 62 19.23 -17.33 14.09
N SER A 63 19.54 -18.51 13.56
CA SER A 63 20.93 -18.97 13.33
C SER A 63 21.77 -18.04 12.46
N GLU A 64 21.17 -17.39 11.45
CA GLU A 64 21.88 -16.47 10.56
C GLU A 64 22.27 -15.15 11.25
N ASP A 65 21.57 -14.76 12.32
CA ASP A 65 21.77 -13.48 13.00
C ASP A 65 22.70 -13.61 14.23
N TYR A 66 22.97 -14.84 14.66
CA TYR A 66 23.70 -15.11 15.89
C TYR A 66 25.15 -14.59 15.88
N ASP A 67 25.88 -14.83 14.79
CA ASP A 67 27.31 -14.45 14.72
C ASP A 67 27.48 -12.92 14.78
N ALA A 68 26.58 -12.17 14.16
CA ALA A 68 26.57 -10.72 14.23
C ALA A 68 26.26 -10.20 15.65
N LEU A 69 25.29 -10.82 16.34
CA LEU A 69 24.97 -10.50 17.72
C LEU A 69 26.16 -10.79 18.66
N LYS A 70 26.83 -11.94 18.48
CA LYS A 70 27.98 -12.35 19.27
C LYS A 70 29.09 -11.30 19.20
N VAL A 71 29.46 -10.85 18.01
CA VAL A 71 30.48 -9.82 17.82
C VAL A 71 30.08 -8.53 18.54
N GLU A 72 28.85 -8.09 18.44
CA GLU A 72 28.37 -6.83 19.05
C GLU A 72 28.37 -6.91 20.60
N LEU A 73 28.00 -8.06 21.17
CA LEU A 73 28.08 -8.27 22.62
C LEU A 73 29.53 -8.33 23.13
N GLU A 74 30.47 -8.95 22.38
CA GLU A 74 31.89 -9.00 22.69
C GLU A 74 32.51 -7.59 22.63
N GLU A 75 32.20 -6.77 21.63
CA GLU A 75 32.66 -5.37 21.54
C GLU A 75 32.15 -4.53 22.73
N ALA A 76 30.89 -4.73 23.14
CA ALA A 76 30.35 -4.07 24.34
C ALA A 76 31.07 -4.52 25.62
N ALA A 77 31.41 -5.81 25.74
CA ALA A 77 32.14 -6.37 26.88
C ALA A 77 33.58 -5.88 26.93
N HIS A 78 34.25 -5.69 25.81
CA HIS A 78 35.63 -5.13 25.75
C HIS A 78 35.68 -3.61 25.91
N GLY A 79 34.51 -2.94 25.96
CA GLY A 79 34.41 -1.50 26.16
C GLY A 79 34.60 -0.67 24.89
N GLU A 80 34.54 -1.29 23.74
CA GLU A 80 34.66 -0.63 22.43
C GLU A 80 33.36 0.12 22.06
N ARG A 81 32.24 -0.24 22.70
CA ARG A 81 30.93 0.38 22.50
C ARG A 81 30.25 0.78 23.82
N ASP A 82 29.57 1.93 23.80
CA ASP A 82 28.74 2.40 24.92
C ASP A 82 27.25 2.14 24.72
N ARG A 83 26.84 1.76 23.50
CA ARG A 83 25.46 1.53 23.14
C ARG A 83 25.34 0.29 22.27
N HIS A 84 24.29 -0.49 22.56
CA HIS A 84 23.79 -1.58 21.72
C HIS A 84 22.55 -1.10 20.98
N ASN A 85 22.49 -1.30 19.67
CA ASN A 85 21.29 -0.99 18.86
C ASN A 85 21.30 -1.86 17.62
N MET A 86 20.64 -3.02 17.71
CA MET A 86 20.66 -4.04 16.65
C MET A 86 19.26 -4.56 16.38
N GLN A 87 18.97 -4.83 15.10
CA GLN A 87 17.76 -5.52 14.66
C GLN A 87 18.12 -6.93 14.22
N TYR A 88 17.49 -7.92 14.81
CA TYR A 88 17.72 -9.34 14.52
C TYR A 88 16.51 -10.18 14.91
N ARG A 89 16.54 -11.49 14.63
CA ARG A 89 15.38 -12.37 14.81
C ARG A 89 15.54 -13.26 16.04
N TRP A 90 14.50 -13.27 16.88
CA TRP A 90 14.32 -14.26 17.95
C TRP A 90 13.28 -15.28 17.56
N LEU A 91 13.43 -16.51 18.03
CA LEU A 91 12.44 -17.57 17.86
C LEU A 91 11.35 -17.44 18.93
N ASN A 92 10.08 -17.50 18.50
CA ASN A 92 8.94 -17.61 19.43
C ASN A 92 8.79 -19.04 19.96
N LYS A 93 7.76 -19.31 20.79
CA LYS A 93 7.51 -20.65 21.36
C LYS A 93 7.22 -21.73 20.29
N GLU A 94 6.76 -21.35 19.12
CA GLU A 94 6.51 -22.22 17.97
C GLU A 94 7.73 -22.30 17.02
N CYS A 95 8.91 -21.83 17.44
CA CYS A 95 10.13 -21.76 16.65
C CYS A 95 10.00 -20.91 15.37
N VAL A 96 9.07 -19.97 15.31
CA VAL A 96 8.92 -19.03 14.20
C VAL A 96 9.77 -17.78 14.47
N PRO A 97 10.61 -17.31 13.51
CA PRO A 97 11.42 -16.13 13.69
C PRO A 97 10.56 -14.85 13.79
N VAL A 98 10.86 -14.03 14.78
CA VAL A 98 10.23 -12.73 15.05
C VAL A 98 11.31 -11.68 15.05
N TRP A 99 11.14 -10.66 14.21
CA TRP A 99 12.07 -9.53 14.20
C TRP A 99 11.94 -8.70 15.47
N ILE A 100 13.08 -8.43 16.10
CA ILE A 100 13.20 -7.57 17.27
C ILE A 100 14.17 -6.44 17.02
N ASN A 101 13.99 -5.33 17.75
CA ASN A 101 14.97 -4.27 17.89
C ASN A 101 15.43 -4.24 19.35
N CYS A 102 16.69 -4.58 19.56
CA CYS A 102 17.32 -4.52 20.87
C CYS A 102 18.13 -3.23 20.99
N ARG A 103 17.85 -2.46 22.04
CA ARG A 103 18.57 -1.23 22.36
C ARG A 103 19.05 -1.28 23.80
N GLY A 104 20.32 -0.92 24.01
CA GLY A 104 20.90 -0.90 25.34
C GLY A 104 21.99 0.14 25.51
N LYS A 105 22.35 0.39 26.75
CA LYS A 105 23.43 1.26 27.16
C LYS A 105 24.33 0.51 28.11
N VAL A 106 25.65 0.61 27.89
CA VAL A 106 26.67 0.09 28.80
C VAL A 106 26.82 1.05 29.98
N LEU A 107 26.66 0.51 31.18
CA LEU A 107 27.01 1.20 32.43
C LEU A 107 28.45 0.79 32.85
N ARG A 108 29.26 1.78 33.20
CA ARG A 108 30.63 1.59 33.52
C ARG A 108 30.89 1.79 35.03
N GLU A 109 31.87 1.10 35.56
CA GLU A 109 32.40 1.36 36.89
C GLU A 109 33.14 2.70 36.98
N SER A 110 33.50 3.11 38.18
CA SER A 110 34.22 4.37 38.40
C SER A 110 35.62 4.41 37.76
N ASP A 111 36.17 3.26 37.44
CA ASP A 111 37.45 3.10 36.73
C ASP A 111 37.29 3.01 35.20
N GLY A 112 36.06 3.17 34.71
CA GLY A 112 35.76 3.17 33.29
C GLY A 112 35.49 1.80 32.66
N ARG A 113 35.65 0.69 33.39
CA ARG A 113 35.37 -0.66 32.87
C ARG A 113 33.87 -0.91 32.69
N PRO A 114 33.45 -1.58 31.59
CA PRO A 114 32.07 -2.00 31.39
C PRO A 114 31.63 -2.95 32.51
N HIS A 115 30.43 -2.76 33.03
CA HIS A 115 29.88 -3.66 34.05
C HIS A 115 28.51 -4.19 33.65
N PHE A 116 27.54 -3.31 33.36
CA PHE A 116 26.20 -3.73 32.98
C PHE A 116 25.84 -3.22 31.58
N LEU A 117 25.14 -4.04 30.77
CA LEU A 117 24.41 -3.60 29.63
C LEU A 117 22.93 -3.66 29.99
N ILE A 118 22.27 -2.50 30.07
CA ILE A 118 20.84 -2.39 30.37
C ILE A 118 20.07 -1.82 29.18
N GLY A 119 18.89 -2.39 28.89
CA GLY A 119 18.15 -1.95 27.74
C GLY A 119 16.75 -2.51 27.62
N SER A 120 16.22 -2.36 26.42
CA SER A 120 14.88 -2.83 26.05
C SER A 120 14.89 -3.49 24.69
N ILE A 121 13.99 -4.46 24.55
CA ILE A 121 13.73 -5.20 23.32
C ILE A 121 12.28 -4.95 22.93
N ASN A 122 12.05 -4.57 21.67
CA ASN A 122 10.70 -4.48 21.10
C ASN A 122 10.60 -5.32 19.84
N GLU A 123 9.46 -5.95 19.62
CA GLU A 123 9.19 -6.70 18.40
C GLU A 123 8.98 -5.73 17.23
N ILE A 124 9.71 -5.94 16.12
CA ILE A 124 9.51 -5.18 14.89
C ILE A 124 8.35 -5.83 14.14
N GLY A 125 7.26 -5.08 13.93
CA GLY A 125 6.05 -5.57 13.27
C GLY A 125 4.98 -6.09 14.22
N GLN A 126 5.20 -6.15 15.54
CA GLN A 126 4.16 -6.11 16.54
C GLN A 126 4.02 -4.68 17.07
N GLN A 127 3.08 -3.99 16.48
CA GLN A 127 2.22 -2.96 17.05
C GLN A 127 2.87 -1.95 17.99
N GLN A 128 3.44 -0.92 17.43
CA GLN A 128 3.07 0.39 17.99
C GLN A 128 1.53 0.46 17.83
N LYS A 129 0.80 0.38 18.95
CA LYS A 129 -0.66 0.53 18.92
C LYS A 129 -1.07 1.87 18.33
N ALA A 130 -0.19 2.86 18.39
CA ALA A 130 -0.36 4.18 17.81
C ALA A 130 0.77 4.51 16.83
N ASP A 131 0.42 5.20 15.75
CA ASP A 131 1.36 5.77 14.79
C ASP A 131 2.09 6.98 15.41
N ASN A 132 3.41 7.03 15.30
CA ASN A 132 4.24 8.05 15.96
C ASN A 132 4.04 9.47 15.42
N ILE A 133 3.59 9.61 14.17
CA ILE A 133 3.38 10.91 13.52
C ILE A 133 1.99 11.42 13.89
N SER A 134 0.97 10.62 13.61
CA SER A 134 -0.41 11.02 13.78
C SER A 134 -0.93 10.86 15.23
N GLY A 135 -0.37 9.91 15.99
CA GLY A 135 -0.88 9.52 17.31
C GLY A 135 -2.12 8.61 17.26
N LEU A 136 -2.64 8.30 16.06
CA LEU A 136 -3.77 7.40 15.87
C LEU A 136 -3.33 5.93 15.97
N LEU A 137 -4.30 5.04 16.17
CA LEU A 137 -4.05 3.60 16.08
C LEU A 137 -3.54 3.23 14.68
N GLY A 138 -2.61 2.26 14.59
CA GLY A 138 -2.07 1.77 13.32
C GLY A 138 -2.96 0.70 12.67
N GLU A 139 -2.68 0.39 11.40
CA GLU A 139 -3.36 -0.65 10.60
C GLU A 139 -3.45 -2.01 11.30
N ALA A 140 -2.40 -2.38 12.03
CA ALA A 140 -2.35 -3.64 12.77
C ALA A 140 -3.43 -3.71 13.87
N SER A 141 -3.76 -2.58 14.50
CA SER A 141 -4.84 -2.46 15.49
C SER A 141 -6.20 -2.65 14.82
N PHE A 142 -6.43 -2.05 13.66
CA PHE A 142 -7.64 -2.25 12.87
C PHE A 142 -7.80 -3.72 12.44
N LYS A 143 -6.74 -4.34 11.93
CA LYS A 143 -6.74 -5.76 11.55
C LYS A 143 -7.07 -6.70 12.72
N SER A 144 -6.54 -6.39 13.91
CA SER A 144 -6.83 -7.16 15.14
C SER A 144 -8.29 -7.00 15.55
N ARG A 145 -8.85 -5.79 15.43
CA ARG A 145 -10.27 -5.54 15.71
C ARG A 145 -11.18 -6.28 14.74
N MET A 146 -10.88 -6.26 13.45
CA MET A 146 -11.65 -7.02 12.44
C MET A 146 -11.62 -8.54 12.69
N LYS A 147 -10.49 -9.06 13.18
CA LYS A 147 -10.41 -10.47 13.59
C LYS A 147 -11.30 -10.79 14.79
N ALA A 148 -11.44 -9.87 15.74
CA ALA A 148 -12.27 -10.05 16.92
C ALA A 148 -13.76 -10.13 16.58
N PHE A 149 -14.22 -9.46 15.52
CA PHE A 149 -15.59 -9.62 15.02
C PHE A 149 -15.84 -11.02 14.41
N GLY A 150 -14.80 -11.68 13.89
CA GLY A 150 -14.87 -13.02 13.32
C GLY A 150 -15.84 -13.10 12.12
N THR A 151 -16.82 -14.04 12.22
CA THR A 151 -17.88 -14.21 11.21
C THR A 151 -19.20 -13.53 11.61
N LYS A 152 -19.20 -12.73 12.67
CA LYS A 152 -20.41 -12.00 13.08
C LYS A 152 -20.75 -10.95 12.05
N SER A 153 -22.04 -10.76 11.79
CA SER A 153 -22.53 -9.61 11.05
C SER A 153 -22.27 -8.35 11.88
N VAL A 154 -21.67 -7.36 11.28
CA VAL A 154 -21.38 -6.07 11.91
C VAL A 154 -22.10 -5.03 11.09
N ASP A 155 -22.97 -4.27 11.74
CA ASP A 155 -23.61 -3.11 11.12
C ASP A 155 -22.76 -1.86 11.33
N GLY A 156 -22.69 -1.00 10.31
CA GLY A 156 -21.94 0.23 10.38
C GLY A 156 -21.20 0.57 9.09
N PHE A 157 -20.21 1.44 9.23
CA PHE A 157 -19.44 1.90 8.07
C PHE A 157 -17.93 1.93 8.31
N VAL A 158 -17.21 1.96 7.20
CA VAL A 158 -15.80 2.33 7.12
C VAL A 158 -15.66 3.52 6.19
N LEU A 159 -14.98 4.55 6.66
CA LEU A 159 -14.60 5.73 5.92
C LEU A 159 -13.09 5.74 5.76
N ARG A 160 -12.57 5.58 4.53
CA ARG A 160 -11.15 5.68 4.22
C ARG A 160 -10.85 7.02 3.60
N ILE A 161 -10.03 7.82 4.26
CA ILE A 161 -9.66 9.18 3.87
C ILE A 161 -8.22 9.18 3.34
N GLY A 162 -7.95 9.92 2.28
CA GLY A 162 -6.60 10.18 1.78
C GLY A 162 -6.42 11.66 1.47
N ILE A 163 -5.24 12.19 1.78
CA ILE A 163 -4.88 13.56 1.41
C ILE A 163 -4.63 13.59 -0.10
N ASP A 164 -5.21 14.58 -0.77
CA ASP A 164 -5.04 14.73 -2.21
C ASP A 164 -3.67 15.35 -2.52
N ASP A 165 -2.97 14.80 -3.51
CA ASP A 165 -1.66 15.27 -3.99
C ASP A 165 -0.58 15.41 -2.89
N PHE A 166 -0.61 14.53 -1.89
CA PHE A 166 0.32 14.57 -0.77
C PHE A 166 1.79 14.42 -1.18
N SER A 167 2.08 13.69 -2.26
CA SER A 167 3.43 13.59 -2.83
C SER A 167 3.98 14.95 -3.27
N ASP A 168 3.14 15.77 -3.91
CA ASP A 168 3.53 17.11 -4.37
C ASP A 168 3.87 18.04 -3.19
N ILE A 169 3.18 17.85 -2.06
CA ILE A 169 3.48 18.59 -0.84
C ILE A 169 4.86 18.20 -0.32
N ASN A 170 5.15 16.89 -0.23
CA ASN A 170 6.46 16.41 0.21
C ASN A 170 7.60 16.85 -0.72
N GLU A 171 7.35 16.88 -2.04
CA GLU A 171 8.33 17.37 -3.02
C GLU A 171 8.62 18.87 -2.88
N ARG A 172 7.61 19.67 -2.58
CA ARG A 172 7.74 21.14 -2.46
C ARG A 172 8.27 21.62 -1.12
N PHE A 173 7.79 21.02 -0.03
CA PHE A 173 8.01 21.52 1.33
C PHE A 173 8.85 20.58 2.20
N GLY A 174 9.17 19.38 1.71
CA GLY A 174 9.92 18.37 2.44
C GLY A 174 9.05 17.48 3.34
N VAL A 175 9.61 16.31 3.70
CA VAL A 175 8.93 15.25 4.45
C VAL A 175 8.49 15.73 5.85
N GLU A 176 9.31 16.54 6.53
CA GLU A 176 8.97 17.08 7.86
C GLU A 176 7.72 17.97 7.84
N TYR A 177 7.52 18.68 6.74
CA TYR A 177 6.30 19.47 6.54
C TYR A 177 5.09 18.57 6.29
N GLY A 178 5.26 17.53 5.46
CA GLY A 178 4.23 16.51 5.27
C GLY A 178 3.84 15.82 6.57
N ASP A 179 4.78 15.48 7.43
CA ASP A 179 4.50 14.89 8.74
C ASP A 179 3.66 15.82 9.64
N ARG A 180 3.89 17.15 9.60
CA ARG A 180 3.04 18.12 10.28
C ARG A 180 1.62 18.14 9.73
N ILE A 181 1.45 18.07 8.42
CA ILE A 181 0.12 17.98 7.79
C ILE A 181 -0.58 16.68 8.22
N LEU A 182 0.12 15.55 8.19
CA LEU A 182 -0.41 14.28 8.65
C LEU A 182 -0.90 14.35 10.10
N LYS A 183 -0.14 15.00 10.96
CA LYS A 183 -0.52 15.23 12.35
C LYS A 183 -1.75 16.14 12.46
N THR A 184 -1.79 17.24 11.73
CA THR A 184 -2.92 18.18 11.73
C THR A 184 -4.21 17.49 11.27
N VAL A 185 -4.16 16.75 10.14
CA VAL A 185 -5.33 16.00 9.63
C VAL A 185 -5.78 14.93 10.64
N ALA A 186 -4.84 14.25 11.30
CA ALA A 186 -5.18 13.28 12.36
C ALA A 186 -5.89 13.93 13.56
N ASP A 187 -5.45 15.12 13.97
CA ASP A 187 -6.08 15.89 15.06
C ASP A 187 -7.46 16.39 14.62
N ASP A 188 -7.60 16.88 13.39
CA ASP A 188 -8.89 17.29 12.82
C ASP A 188 -9.87 16.10 12.78
N ILE A 189 -9.44 14.93 12.30
CA ILE A 189 -10.23 13.70 12.33
C ILE A 189 -10.65 13.38 13.76
N SER A 190 -9.70 13.32 14.68
CA SER A 190 -9.96 12.95 16.10
C SER A 190 -10.95 13.87 16.76
N SER A 191 -10.94 15.17 16.43
CA SER A 191 -11.84 16.17 16.97
C SER A 191 -13.30 15.99 16.54
N GLN A 192 -13.53 15.30 15.42
CA GLN A 192 -14.87 15.06 14.85
C GLN A 192 -15.46 13.72 15.21
N LEU A 193 -14.67 12.81 15.82
CA LEU A 193 -15.16 11.49 16.21
C LEU A 193 -16.14 11.58 17.37
N THR A 194 -17.18 10.75 17.32
CA THR A 194 -18.21 10.65 18.36
C THR A 194 -18.53 9.18 18.66
N GLY A 195 -19.04 8.90 19.84
CA GLY A 195 -19.56 7.58 20.21
C GLY A 195 -18.49 6.46 20.11
N ASN A 196 -18.76 5.45 19.30
CA ASN A 196 -17.92 4.26 19.14
C ASN A 196 -16.90 4.37 18.00
N GLN A 197 -16.85 5.52 17.33
CA GLN A 197 -15.97 5.75 16.19
C GLN A 197 -14.50 5.64 16.58
N LYS A 198 -13.71 4.98 15.74
CA LYS A 198 -12.27 4.84 15.93
C LYS A 198 -11.54 5.17 14.64
N ALA A 199 -10.46 5.94 14.77
CA ALA A 199 -9.59 6.29 13.66
C ALA A 199 -8.27 5.54 13.72
N TYR A 200 -7.78 5.20 12.54
CA TYR A 200 -6.54 4.47 12.32
C TYR A 200 -5.71 5.17 11.26
N ARG A 201 -4.40 5.18 11.47
CA ARG A 201 -3.43 5.58 10.46
C ARG A 201 -3.11 4.37 9.58
N MET A 202 -3.28 4.55 8.29
CA MET A 202 -2.90 3.56 7.28
C MET A 202 -1.52 3.89 6.68
N THR A 203 -1.13 3.20 5.63
CA THR A 203 0.14 3.47 4.93
C THR A 203 0.07 4.79 4.15
N GLY A 204 1.17 5.54 4.11
CA GLY A 204 1.28 6.77 3.31
C GLY A 204 0.47 7.95 3.88
N ASP A 205 -0.43 8.52 3.12
CA ASP A 205 -1.28 9.67 3.45
C ASP A 205 -2.73 9.29 3.81
N GLU A 206 -2.96 8.02 4.15
CA GLU A 206 -4.32 7.50 4.32
C GLU A 206 -4.69 7.25 5.78
N PHE A 207 -5.94 7.51 6.09
CA PHE A 207 -6.59 7.27 7.37
C PHE A 207 -7.83 6.40 7.17
N LEU A 208 -8.21 5.67 8.20
CA LEU A 208 -9.42 4.86 8.17
C LEU A 208 -10.21 5.12 9.45
N ILE A 209 -11.50 5.34 9.32
CA ILE A 209 -12.42 5.50 10.45
C ILE A 209 -13.44 4.37 10.37
N GLU A 210 -13.73 3.73 11.50
CA GLU A 210 -14.80 2.75 11.62
C GLU A 210 -15.84 3.22 12.61
N ASP A 211 -17.09 2.87 12.34
CA ASP A 211 -18.19 2.93 13.28
C ASP A 211 -18.98 1.62 13.17
N PHE A 212 -18.62 0.65 14.03
CA PHE A 212 -19.22 -0.67 14.03
C PHE A 212 -20.00 -0.92 15.31
N VAL A 213 -21.24 -1.38 15.15
CA VAL A 213 -22.12 -1.83 16.23
C VAL A 213 -22.33 -3.34 16.09
N GLU A 214 -22.19 -4.10 17.18
CA GLU A 214 -22.56 -5.53 17.18
C GLU A 214 -24.08 -5.62 16.99
N SER A 215 -24.50 -6.23 15.89
CA SER A 215 -25.92 -6.37 15.53
C SER A 215 -26.63 -7.33 16.48
N ASN A 216 -27.32 -6.79 17.46
CA ASN A 216 -28.34 -7.51 18.23
C ASN A 216 -29.77 -7.15 17.77
N VAL A 217 -29.92 -6.10 16.95
CA VAL A 217 -31.22 -5.63 16.42
C VAL A 217 -31.00 -5.15 15.00
N PHE A 218 -31.66 -5.74 14.04
CA PHE A 218 -31.62 -5.32 12.63
C PHE A 218 -32.04 -3.86 12.47
N GLY A 219 -31.18 -3.04 11.84
CA GLY A 219 -31.57 -1.74 11.31
C GLY A 219 -31.36 -0.53 12.23
N ILE A 220 -30.51 -0.63 13.29
CA ILE A 220 -30.18 0.52 14.18
C ILE A 220 -28.63 0.61 14.30
N GLY A 221 -27.93 0.67 13.19
CA GLY A 221 -26.50 0.96 13.14
C GLY A 221 -26.23 2.21 12.32
N PRO A 222 -25.05 2.83 12.49
CA PRO A 222 -24.63 3.95 11.64
C PRO A 222 -24.52 3.50 10.18
N ASP A 223 -25.04 4.33 9.28
CA ASP A 223 -25.17 4.02 7.86
C ASP A 223 -24.19 4.81 6.96
N GLY A 224 -24.40 4.72 5.65
CA GLY A 224 -23.59 5.45 4.67
C GLY A 224 -23.79 6.96 4.71
N ASN A 225 -24.95 7.44 5.15
CA ASN A 225 -25.23 8.87 5.29
C ASN A 225 -24.52 9.45 6.51
N ASP A 226 -24.46 8.71 7.63
CA ASP A 226 -23.68 9.09 8.81
C ASP A 226 -22.18 9.21 8.46
N ALA A 227 -21.66 8.31 7.61
CA ALA A 227 -20.29 8.38 7.10
C ALA A 227 -20.04 9.62 6.23
N ASP A 228 -20.99 9.98 5.37
CA ASP A 228 -20.87 11.16 4.51
C ASP A 228 -20.95 12.45 5.33
N GLU A 229 -21.84 12.53 6.31
CA GLU A 229 -21.90 13.65 7.26
C GLU A 229 -20.62 13.79 8.07
N LEU A 230 -20.06 12.67 8.54
CA LEU A 230 -18.77 12.68 9.24
C LEU A 230 -17.66 13.21 8.33
N PHE A 231 -17.59 12.75 7.08
CA PHE A 231 -16.64 13.25 6.10
C PHE A 231 -16.77 14.76 5.90
N HIS A 232 -17.99 15.28 5.78
CA HIS A 232 -18.23 16.71 5.63
C HIS A 232 -17.75 17.53 6.85
N ARG A 233 -17.94 17.02 8.08
CA ARG A 233 -17.42 17.67 9.29
C ARG A 233 -15.89 17.66 9.32
N ILE A 234 -15.25 16.52 8.99
CA ILE A 234 -13.79 16.41 8.92
C ILE A 234 -13.23 17.36 7.86
N ARG A 235 -13.80 17.37 6.66
CA ARG A 235 -13.37 18.27 5.58
C ARG A 235 -13.42 19.73 6.01
N LYS A 236 -14.49 20.14 6.68
CA LYS A 236 -14.62 21.51 7.21
C LYS A 236 -13.54 21.80 8.27
N ALA A 237 -13.23 20.86 9.17
CA ALA A 237 -12.17 21.02 10.16
C ALA A 237 -10.79 21.19 9.48
N VAL A 238 -10.50 20.40 8.44
CA VAL A 238 -9.28 20.53 7.63
C VAL A 238 -9.20 21.90 6.95
N ASP A 239 -10.28 22.37 6.32
CA ASP A 239 -10.34 23.70 5.70
C ASP A 239 -10.07 24.82 6.73
N GLU A 240 -10.63 24.70 7.93
CA GLU A 240 -10.38 25.64 9.04
C GLU A 240 -8.92 25.61 9.53
N SER A 241 -8.30 24.43 9.59
CA SER A 241 -6.89 24.26 9.95
C SER A 241 -5.95 24.87 8.91
N ILE A 242 -6.24 24.67 7.63
CA ILE A 242 -5.52 25.33 6.51
C ILE A 242 -5.63 26.83 6.60
N CYS A 243 -6.82 27.37 6.88
CA CYS A 243 -7.02 28.80 7.06
C CYS A 243 -6.22 29.34 8.25
N LYS A 244 -6.21 28.65 9.38
CA LYS A 244 -5.44 29.03 10.58
C LYS A 244 -3.93 29.02 10.35
N SER A 245 -3.42 28.15 9.48
CA SER A 245 -2.00 28.10 9.11
C SER A 245 -1.58 29.22 8.14
N GLY A 246 -2.50 30.08 7.72
CA GLY A 246 -2.24 31.16 6.76
C GLY A 246 -2.09 30.69 5.32
N TYR A 247 -2.65 29.52 4.98
CA TYR A 247 -2.57 28.92 3.63
C TYR A 247 -1.13 28.61 3.17
N GLU A 248 -0.22 28.25 4.07
CA GLU A 248 1.14 27.82 3.72
C GLU A 248 1.14 26.70 2.68
N ALA A 249 0.27 25.71 2.85
CA ALA A 249 -0.08 24.70 1.84
C ALA A 249 -1.59 24.59 1.72
N VAL A 250 -2.07 24.47 0.48
CA VAL A 250 -3.49 24.22 0.19
C VAL A 250 -3.61 22.79 -0.30
N TYR A 251 -4.35 21.97 0.42
CA TYR A 251 -4.62 20.58 0.09
C TYR A 251 -6.09 20.27 0.37
N THR A 252 -6.56 19.18 -0.19
CA THR A 252 -7.90 18.67 0.04
C THR A 252 -7.83 17.21 0.50
N ILE A 253 -8.95 16.68 0.94
CA ILE A 253 -9.08 15.27 1.31
C ILE A 253 -10.18 14.62 0.47
N SER A 254 -9.95 13.38 0.06
CA SER A 254 -10.95 12.53 -0.58
C SER A 254 -11.26 11.34 0.30
N ALA A 255 -12.44 10.75 0.17
CA ALA A 255 -12.82 9.60 0.97
C ALA A 255 -13.56 8.53 0.17
N GLY A 256 -13.38 7.27 0.59
CA GLY A 256 -14.17 6.12 0.18
C GLY A 256 -15.01 5.61 1.35
N ILE A 257 -16.29 5.42 1.14
CA ILE A 257 -17.26 4.95 2.13
C ILE A 257 -17.69 3.52 1.79
N ILE A 258 -17.61 2.63 2.79
CA ILE A 258 -18.19 1.28 2.74
C ILE A 258 -19.22 1.20 3.86
N SER A 259 -20.48 0.91 3.56
CA SER A 259 -21.51 0.68 4.58
C SER A 259 -22.06 -0.74 4.50
N SER A 260 -22.50 -1.28 5.63
CA SER A 260 -23.14 -2.60 5.72
C SER A 260 -24.44 -2.70 4.94
N GLU A 261 -25.13 -1.58 4.69
CA GLU A 261 -26.34 -1.53 3.89
C GLU A 261 -26.10 -1.86 2.42
N ASN A 262 -24.98 -1.40 1.88
CA ASN A 262 -24.67 -1.52 0.44
C ASN A 262 -23.76 -2.70 0.12
N THR A 263 -23.11 -3.31 1.12
CA THR A 263 -22.10 -4.35 0.85
C THR A 263 -21.92 -5.29 2.03
N SER A 264 -22.19 -6.58 1.78
CA SER A 264 -21.81 -7.64 2.71
C SER A 264 -20.30 -7.92 2.60
N VAL A 265 -19.49 -7.43 3.54
CA VAL A 265 -18.04 -7.61 3.54
C VAL A 265 -17.64 -8.85 4.34
N LYS A 266 -16.89 -9.76 3.72
CA LYS A 266 -16.41 -11.00 4.34
C LYS A 266 -14.99 -10.85 4.91
N GLY A 267 -14.80 -9.90 5.84
CA GLY A 267 -13.57 -9.77 6.60
C GLY A 267 -12.59 -8.72 6.08
N TYR A 268 -11.47 -8.58 6.80
CA TYR A 268 -10.48 -7.52 6.63
C TYR A 268 -9.96 -7.33 5.20
N LYS A 269 -9.59 -8.42 4.51
CA LYS A 269 -8.97 -8.32 3.18
C LYS A 269 -9.91 -7.72 2.12
N GLU A 270 -11.18 -8.08 2.18
CA GLU A 270 -12.19 -7.61 1.26
C GLU A 270 -12.54 -6.14 1.54
N LEU A 271 -12.73 -5.80 2.81
CA LEU A 271 -12.95 -4.44 3.26
C LEU A 271 -11.84 -3.49 2.80
N MET A 272 -10.58 -3.91 2.95
CA MET A 272 -9.42 -3.13 2.49
C MET A 272 -9.43 -2.91 0.97
N LYS A 273 -9.79 -3.91 0.18
CA LYS A 273 -9.91 -3.76 -1.29
C LYS A 273 -11.01 -2.78 -1.68
N TYR A 274 -12.17 -2.91 -1.06
CA TYR A 274 -13.33 -2.07 -1.38
C TYR A 274 -13.11 -0.62 -0.95
N SER A 275 -12.58 -0.39 0.25
CA SER A 275 -12.29 0.95 0.73
C SER A 275 -11.20 1.65 -0.09
N GLN A 276 -10.16 0.90 -0.53
CA GLN A 276 -9.14 1.42 -1.42
C GLN A 276 -9.70 1.79 -2.80
N PHE A 277 -10.55 0.92 -3.36
CA PHE A 277 -11.23 1.20 -4.62
C PHE A 277 -12.11 2.45 -4.49
N ALA A 278 -12.92 2.54 -3.42
CA ALA A 278 -13.81 3.68 -3.21
C ALA A 278 -13.04 5.00 -3.08
N LEU A 279 -11.94 5.03 -2.34
CA LEU A 279 -11.07 6.21 -2.25
C LEU A 279 -10.46 6.57 -3.62
N SER A 280 -10.01 5.56 -4.38
CA SER A 280 -9.49 5.79 -5.74
C SER A 280 -10.54 6.39 -6.67
N GLU A 281 -11.80 5.95 -6.57
CA GLU A 281 -12.90 6.51 -7.36
C GLU A 281 -13.24 7.95 -6.95
N ALA A 282 -13.21 8.28 -5.65
CA ALA A 282 -13.34 9.66 -5.18
C ALA A 282 -12.27 10.57 -5.79
N LYS A 283 -11.00 10.13 -5.75
CA LYS A 283 -9.87 10.89 -6.33
C LYS A 283 -10.00 11.05 -7.86
N LYS A 284 -10.42 10.01 -8.59
CA LYS A 284 -10.64 10.06 -10.05
C LYS A 284 -11.81 10.96 -10.45
N ARG A 285 -12.88 10.99 -9.66
CA ARG A 285 -14.08 11.80 -9.94
C ARG A 285 -13.89 13.30 -9.62
N GLY A 286 -12.66 13.74 -9.33
CA GLY A 286 -12.29 15.15 -9.19
C GLY A 286 -11.81 15.56 -7.82
N LYS A 287 -11.46 14.61 -6.94
CA LYS A 287 -10.93 14.86 -5.58
C LYS A 287 -11.87 15.68 -4.68
N ASN A 288 -11.46 16.00 -3.46
CA ASN A 288 -12.20 16.81 -2.48
C ASN A 288 -13.67 16.35 -2.28
N ARG A 289 -13.88 15.04 -2.22
CA ARG A 289 -15.21 14.41 -2.11
C ARG A 289 -15.17 13.04 -1.47
N ALA A 290 -16.33 12.58 -1.00
CA ALA A 290 -16.55 11.19 -0.69
C ALA A 290 -17.15 10.44 -1.89
N TYR A 291 -16.87 9.14 -1.95
CA TYR A 291 -17.50 8.20 -2.86
C TYR A 291 -18.00 6.99 -2.09
N GLN A 292 -19.29 6.75 -2.16
CA GLN A 292 -19.91 5.56 -1.57
C GLN A 292 -19.73 4.37 -2.52
N PHE A 293 -19.15 3.29 -2.00
CA PHE A 293 -18.86 2.08 -2.76
C PHE A 293 -20.11 1.51 -3.44
N GLN A 294 -19.94 1.15 -4.71
CA GLN A 294 -20.94 0.46 -5.50
C GLN A 294 -20.32 -0.80 -6.12
N MET A 295 -20.96 -1.96 -5.91
CA MET A 295 -20.46 -3.24 -6.42
C MET A 295 -20.35 -3.25 -7.95
N GLU A 296 -21.32 -2.64 -8.65
CA GLU A 296 -21.27 -2.54 -10.10
C GLU A 296 -20.03 -1.80 -10.63
N ASP A 297 -19.63 -0.71 -9.98
CA ASP A 297 -18.46 0.05 -10.40
C ASP A 297 -17.17 -0.74 -10.09
N TYR A 298 -17.16 -1.52 -8.99
CA TYR A 298 -16.06 -2.40 -8.67
C TYR A 298 -15.92 -3.56 -9.66
N GLU A 299 -17.03 -4.18 -10.09
CA GLU A 299 -17.03 -5.22 -11.12
C GLU A 299 -16.52 -4.68 -12.46
N LYS A 300 -16.98 -3.49 -12.88
CA LYS A 300 -16.44 -2.80 -14.06
C LYS A 300 -14.93 -2.53 -13.96
N PHE A 301 -14.46 -2.12 -12.78
CA PHE A 301 -13.04 -1.93 -12.52
C PHE A 301 -12.25 -3.22 -12.66
N LEU A 302 -12.75 -4.33 -12.10
CA LEU A 302 -12.09 -5.65 -12.21
C LEU A 302 -12.05 -6.12 -13.66
N HIS A 303 -13.17 -6.01 -14.38
CA HIS A 303 -13.26 -6.36 -15.80
C HIS A 303 -12.25 -5.56 -16.64
N ARG A 304 -12.19 -4.24 -16.43
CA ARG A 304 -11.21 -3.37 -17.11
C ARG A 304 -9.76 -3.77 -16.82
N ARG A 305 -9.45 -4.16 -15.59
CA ARG A 305 -8.12 -4.67 -15.22
C ARG A 305 -7.80 -6.01 -15.89
N GLU A 306 -8.77 -6.87 -16.06
CA GLU A 306 -8.61 -8.14 -16.75
C GLU A 306 -8.33 -7.91 -18.25
N ILE A 307 -9.09 -7.03 -18.90
CA ILE A 307 -8.82 -6.62 -20.28
C ILE A 307 -7.41 -6.06 -20.40
N LEU A 308 -6.99 -5.12 -19.54
CA LEU A 308 -5.63 -4.55 -19.58
C LEU A 308 -4.56 -5.63 -19.45
N ARG A 309 -4.74 -6.61 -18.56
CA ARG A 309 -3.81 -7.72 -18.40
C ARG A 309 -3.72 -8.54 -19.68
N SER A 310 -4.87 -8.88 -20.27
CA SER A 310 -4.95 -9.65 -21.51
C SER A 310 -4.27 -8.92 -22.68
N LEU A 311 -4.51 -7.61 -22.82
CA LEU A 311 -3.88 -6.78 -23.86
C LEU A 311 -2.36 -6.70 -23.69
N ARG A 312 -1.84 -6.56 -22.46
CA ARG A 312 -0.39 -6.57 -22.19
C ARG A 312 0.25 -7.90 -22.55
N GLU A 313 -0.40 -8.99 -22.17
CA GLU A 313 0.04 -10.36 -22.50
C GLU A 313 0.09 -10.54 -24.02
N ALA A 314 -0.98 -10.19 -24.73
CA ALA A 314 -1.09 -10.30 -26.18
C ALA A 314 -0.02 -9.50 -26.93
N VAL A 315 0.24 -8.25 -26.51
CA VAL A 315 1.31 -7.40 -27.08
C VAL A 315 2.69 -8.03 -26.84
N SER A 316 2.95 -8.56 -25.65
CA SER A 316 4.25 -9.20 -25.30
C SER A 316 4.50 -10.49 -26.08
N LEU A 317 3.44 -11.18 -26.50
CA LEU A 317 3.48 -12.40 -27.31
C LEU A 317 3.40 -12.13 -28.84
N GLY A 318 3.76 -10.94 -29.27
CA GLY A 318 3.79 -10.61 -30.71
C GLY A 318 2.40 -10.34 -31.28
N TYR A 319 1.52 -9.71 -30.51
CA TYR A 319 0.16 -9.33 -30.87
C TYR A 319 -0.79 -10.52 -31.11
N GLN A 320 -0.57 -11.61 -30.38
CA GLN A 320 -1.45 -12.77 -30.47
C GLN A 320 -2.89 -12.41 -30.12
N GLY A 321 -3.85 -12.76 -31.00
CA GLY A 321 -5.26 -12.41 -30.85
C GLY A 321 -5.65 -11.03 -31.41
N PHE A 322 -4.67 -10.26 -31.95
CA PHE A 322 -4.96 -9.04 -32.70
C PHE A 322 -5.12 -9.36 -34.17
N GLU A 323 -6.18 -8.86 -34.78
CA GLU A 323 -6.49 -9.05 -36.20
C GLU A 323 -6.92 -7.71 -36.80
N LEU A 324 -6.64 -7.53 -38.12
CA LEU A 324 -7.20 -6.43 -38.89
C LEU A 324 -8.26 -6.94 -39.87
N TYR A 325 -9.45 -6.40 -39.74
CA TYR A 325 -10.53 -6.57 -40.71
C TYR A 325 -10.54 -5.35 -41.62
N PHE A 326 -10.84 -5.59 -42.91
CA PHE A 326 -10.85 -4.54 -43.91
C PHE A 326 -12.26 -4.38 -44.46
N GLN A 327 -12.91 -3.25 -44.12
CA GLN A 327 -14.23 -2.93 -44.62
C GLN A 327 -14.09 -2.23 -45.95
N PRO A 328 -14.66 -2.81 -47.07
CA PRO A 328 -14.50 -2.24 -48.38
C PRO A 328 -15.26 -0.92 -48.53
N ILE A 329 -14.65 0.02 -49.24
CA ILE A 329 -15.23 1.29 -49.64
C ILE A 329 -15.32 1.25 -51.16
N VAL A 330 -16.53 1.34 -51.70
CA VAL A 330 -16.81 1.27 -53.16
C VAL A 330 -17.21 2.63 -53.71
N ARG A 331 -16.98 2.84 -55.01
CA ARG A 331 -17.46 4.02 -55.70
C ARG A 331 -18.95 3.94 -55.92
N ALA A 332 -19.68 5.00 -55.58
CA ALA A 332 -21.14 5.02 -55.71
C ALA A 332 -21.64 4.93 -57.17
N LYS A 333 -20.78 5.22 -58.16
CA LYS A 333 -21.14 5.26 -59.59
C LYS A 333 -21.28 3.85 -60.19
N ASP A 334 -20.35 2.94 -59.83
CA ASP A 334 -20.20 1.65 -60.52
C ASP A 334 -19.89 0.52 -59.56
N GLU A 335 -19.99 0.78 -58.23
CA GLU A 335 -19.72 -0.18 -57.18
C GLU A 335 -18.28 -0.80 -57.20
N SER A 336 -17.38 -0.21 -58.00
CA SER A 336 -16.01 -0.67 -58.05
C SER A 336 -15.27 -0.42 -56.72
N LEU A 337 -14.41 -1.37 -56.33
CA LEU A 337 -13.60 -1.25 -55.12
C LEU A 337 -12.64 -0.04 -55.22
N TYR A 338 -12.71 0.88 -54.27
CA TYR A 338 -11.90 2.08 -54.21
C TYR A 338 -10.88 2.06 -53.10
N ALA A 339 -11.32 1.67 -51.91
CA ALA A 339 -10.48 1.67 -50.71
C ALA A 339 -11.01 0.63 -49.69
N ALA A 340 -10.30 0.51 -48.58
CA ALA A 340 -10.85 -0.19 -47.42
C ALA A 340 -10.46 0.55 -46.11
N GLU A 341 -11.29 0.45 -45.09
CA GLU A 341 -10.98 0.88 -43.75
C GLU A 341 -10.43 -0.30 -42.94
N ALA A 342 -9.25 -0.10 -42.33
CA ALA A 342 -8.64 -1.10 -41.44
C ALA A 342 -9.25 -0.98 -40.03
N LEU A 343 -9.91 -2.03 -39.59
CA LEU A 343 -10.63 -2.09 -38.34
C LEU A 343 -10.02 -3.15 -37.42
N LEU A 344 -9.55 -2.71 -36.25
CA LEU A 344 -8.96 -3.59 -35.25
C LEU A 344 -10.00 -4.56 -34.67
N ARG A 345 -9.63 -5.83 -34.55
CA ARG A 345 -10.36 -6.89 -33.84
C ARG A 345 -9.40 -7.52 -32.83
N ILE A 346 -9.92 -7.81 -31.65
CA ILE A 346 -9.10 -8.33 -30.55
C ILE A 346 -9.83 -9.50 -29.93
N HIS A 347 -9.11 -10.58 -29.72
CA HIS A 347 -9.57 -11.77 -29.00
C HIS A 347 -8.63 -12.03 -27.81
N ASP A 348 -9.19 -12.44 -26.69
CA ASP A 348 -8.40 -12.91 -25.57
C ASP A 348 -7.78 -14.29 -25.85
N LYS A 349 -6.95 -14.78 -24.95
CA LYS A 349 -6.32 -16.11 -25.07
C LYS A 349 -7.30 -17.29 -25.12
N ASN A 350 -8.54 -17.08 -24.72
CA ASN A 350 -9.61 -18.08 -24.75
C ASN A 350 -10.46 -17.97 -26.05
N GLY A 351 -10.14 -17.00 -26.91
CA GLY A 351 -10.88 -16.71 -28.14
C GLY A 351 -12.10 -15.81 -27.96
N ASN A 352 -12.32 -15.24 -26.77
CA ASN A 352 -13.43 -14.32 -26.56
C ASN A 352 -13.12 -12.95 -27.19
N PHE A 353 -14.12 -12.40 -27.89
CA PHE A 353 -14.00 -11.09 -28.52
C PHE A 353 -13.98 -9.96 -27.48
N ILE A 354 -12.99 -9.09 -27.58
CA ILE A 354 -12.89 -7.84 -26.80
C ILE A 354 -13.31 -6.71 -27.73
N SER A 355 -14.35 -6.00 -27.38
CA SER A 355 -14.84 -4.87 -28.17
C SER A 355 -13.78 -3.78 -28.33
N PRO A 356 -13.52 -3.26 -29.54
CA PRO A 356 -12.67 -2.08 -29.72
C PRO A 356 -13.10 -0.87 -28.88
N ALA A 357 -14.38 -0.70 -28.63
CA ALA A 357 -14.93 0.36 -27.78
C ALA A 357 -14.46 0.25 -26.33
N GLU A 358 -14.19 -0.96 -25.82
CA GLU A 358 -13.64 -1.20 -24.49
C GLU A 358 -12.11 -1.19 -24.52
N ALA A 359 -11.50 -1.81 -25.54
CA ALA A 359 -10.05 -1.99 -25.62
C ALA A 359 -9.30 -0.68 -25.93
N ILE A 360 -9.80 0.15 -26.87
CA ILE A 360 -9.08 1.36 -27.31
C ILE A 360 -8.84 2.35 -26.17
N PRO A 361 -9.82 2.70 -25.31
CA PRO A 361 -9.56 3.57 -24.17
C PRO A 361 -8.51 3.00 -23.19
N ILE A 362 -8.49 1.66 -23.00
CA ILE A 362 -7.51 0.99 -22.14
C ILE A 362 -6.12 1.02 -22.78
N LEU A 363 -6.02 0.81 -24.08
CA LEU A 363 -4.76 0.91 -24.83
C LEU A 363 -4.19 2.34 -24.78
N GLU A 364 -5.06 3.35 -24.90
CA GLU A 364 -4.66 4.77 -24.82
C GLU A 364 -4.15 5.16 -23.44
N GLU A 365 -4.91 4.86 -22.38
CA GLU A 365 -4.51 5.16 -21.00
C GLU A 365 -3.24 4.44 -20.58
N SER A 366 -3.06 3.19 -21.01
CA SER A 366 -1.88 2.39 -20.68
C SER A 366 -0.65 2.69 -21.55
N GLY A 367 -0.81 3.49 -22.62
CA GLY A 367 0.23 3.75 -23.61
C GLY A 367 0.47 2.60 -24.58
N LEU A 368 -0.21 1.46 -24.45
CA LEU A 368 -0.10 0.32 -25.37
C LEU A 368 -0.61 0.65 -26.76
N ILE A 369 -1.41 1.70 -26.92
CA ILE A 369 -1.87 2.15 -28.24
C ILE A 369 -0.72 2.52 -29.19
N ILE A 370 0.45 2.90 -28.66
CA ILE A 370 1.63 3.27 -29.46
C ILE A 370 2.18 2.03 -30.17
N PRO A 371 2.63 0.95 -29.49
CA PRO A 371 3.11 -0.24 -30.16
C PRO A 371 2.02 -0.96 -30.99
N VAL A 372 0.77 -0.99 -30.50
CA VAL A 372 -0.37 -1.55 -31.25
C VAL A 372 -0.64 -0.77 -32.52
N GLY A 373 -0.63 0.56 -32.45
CA GLY A 373 -0.83 1.39 -33.65
C GLY A 373 0.26 1.22 -34.70
N LYS A 374 1.53 1.03 -34.27
CA LYS A 374 2.60 0.70 -35.19
C LYS A 374 2.37 -0.65 -35.88
N TRP A 375 1.93 -1.66 -35.14
CA TRP A 375 1.56 -2.96 -35.68
C TRP A 375 0.37 -2.84 -36.67
N ILE A 376 -0.65 -2.04 -36.35
CA ILE A 376 -1.81 -1.78 -37.25
C ILE A 376 -1.32 -1.18 -38.58
N ILE A 377 -0.48 -0.14 -38.53
CA ILE A 377 0.02 0.55 -39.71
C ILE A 377 0.83 -0.42 -40.60
N GLN A 378 1.74 -1.19 -40.01
CA GLN A 378 2.56 -2.16 -40.76
C GLN A 378 1.72 -3.20 -41.49
N ASN A 379 0.71 -3.78 -40.81
CA ASN A 379 -0.18 -4.76 -41.41
C ASN A 379 -1.11 -4.14 -42.46
N ALA A 380 -1.60 -2.94 -42.22
CA ALA A 380 -2.45 -2.23 -43.19
C ALA A 380 -1.64 -1.87 -44.46
N PHE A 381 -0.37 -1.47 -44.34
CA PHE A 381 0.49 -1.21 -45.49
C PHE A 381 0.80 -2.50 -46.28
N SER A 382 1.11 -3.59 -45.60
CA SER A 382 1.27 -4.88 -46.23
C SER A 382 0.06 -5.28 -47.08
N MET A 383 -1.14 -5.15 -46.48
CA MET A 383 -2.40 -5.44 -47.17
C MET A 383 -2.62 -4.51 -48.36
N CYS A 384 -2.37 -3.21 -48.18
CA CYS A 384 -2.49 -2.22 -49.24
C CYS A 384 -1.58 -2.57 -50.44
N THR A 385 -0.32 -2.95 -50.18
CA THR A 385 0.64 -3.35 -51.21
C THR A 385 0.17 -4.60 -51.96
N GLU A 386 -0.37 -5.61 -51.27
CA GLU A 386 -0.93 -6.79 -51.94
C GLU A 386 -2.15 -6.47 -52.78
N CYS A 387 -3.07 -5.64 -52.31
CA CYS A 387 -4.25 -5.23 -53.07
C CYS A 387 -3.89 -4.41 -54.33
N ARG A 388 -2.84 -3.56 -54.27
CA ARG A 388 -2.41 -2.75 -55.40
C ARG A 388 -1.86 -3.55 -56.56
N LYS A 389 -1.50 -4.80 -56.39
CA LYS A 389 -1.14 -5.72 -57.50
C LYS A 389 -2.33 -5.93 -58.46
N TYR A 390 -3.56 -5.87 -57.95
CA TYR A 390 -4.80 -6.09 -58.71
C TYR A 390 -5.60 -4.80 -58.94
N TYR A 391 -5.47 -3.83 -58.01
CA TYR A 391 -6.17 -2.54 -58.04
C TYR A 391 -5.13 -1.41 -57.79
N PRO A 392 -4.45 -0.92 -58.83
CA PRO A 392 -3.33 0.01 -58.68
C PRO A 392 -3.62 1.29 -57.83
N GLU A 393 -4.91 1.76 -57.91
CA GLU A 393 -5.34 2.93 -57.18
C GLU A 393 -5.91 2.63 -55.78
N PHE A 394 -5.81 1.40 -55.30
CA PHE A 394 -6.35 0.98 -54.01
C PHE A 394 -5.69 1.76 -52.85
N ARG A 395 -6.51 2.13 -51.90
CA ARG A 395 -6.10 2.90 -50.68
C ARG A 395 -6.60 2.21 -49.43
N VAL A 396 -5.88 2.42 -48.32
CA VAL A 396 -6.32 1.96 -46.98
C VAL A 396 -6.45 3.17 -46.07
N SER A 397 -7.59 3.25 -45.38
CA SER A 397 -7.81 4.20 -44.30
C SER A 397 -7.48 3.55 -42.96
N ILE A 398 -6.77 4.27 -42.07
CA ILE A 398 -6.37 3.79 -40.76
C ILE A 398 -6.80 4.82 -39.71
N ASN A 399 -7.43 4.36 -38.65
CA ASN A 399 -7.79 5.20 -37.50
C ASN A 399 -6.53 5.40 -36.61
N LEU A 400 -6.21 6.65 -36.29
CA LEU A 400 -5.10 7.02 -35.43
C LEU A 400 -5.59 7.56 -34.10
N SER A 401 -4.96 7.15 -33.01
CA SER A 401 -5.24 7.70 -31.70
C SER A 401 -4.50 9.03 -31.51
N TYR A 402 -5.16 9.97 -30.83
CA TYR A 402 -4.55 11.23 -30.41
C TYR A 402 -3.31 11.03 -29.53
N VAL A 403 -3.30 9.97 -28.72
CA VAL A 403 -2.15 9.62 -27.89
C VAL A 403 -0.93 9.26 -28.71
N GLN A 404 -1.10 8.57 -29.85
CA GLN A 404 -0.01 8.25 -30.79
C GLN A 404 0.59 9.53 -31.39
N ILE A 405 -0.27 10.47 -31.79
CA ILE A 405 0.17 11.74 -32.39
C ILE A 405 1.01 12.54 -31.39
N LEU A 406 0.62 12.60 -30.12
CA LEU A 406 1.29 13.40 -29.10
C LEU A 406 2.53 12.76 -28.49
N LYS A 407 2.50 11.42 -28.32
CA LYS A 407 3.49 10.72 -27.49
C LYS A 407 4.45 9.80 -28.28
N SER A 408 4.38 9.81 -29.62
CA SER A 408 5.31 9.04 -30.45
C SER A 408 5.82 9.86 -31.65
N PRO A 409 6.95 9.49 -32.26
CA PRO A 409 7.46 10.10 -33.48
C PRO A 409 6.70 9.61 -34.73
N LEU A 410 5.37 9.55 -34.66
CA LEU A 410 4.49 8.92 -35.64
C LEU A 410 4.77 9.38 -37.08
N MET A 411 4.97 10.69 -37.30
CA MET A 411 5.21 11.24 -38.64
C MET A 411 6.53 10.75 -39.25
N MET A 412 7.54 10.57 -38.42
CA MET A 412 8.84 10.05 -38.85
C MET A 412 8.73 8.56 -39.18
N GLU A 413 8.05 7.80 -38.33
CA GLU A 413 7.81 6.36 -38.53
C GLU A 413 6.97 6.11 -39.80
N LEU A 414 5.92 6.89 -40.04
CA LEU A 414 5.11 6.80 -41.26
C LEU A 414 5.93 7.07 -42.51
N LYS A 415 6.77 8.11 -42.52
CA LYS A 415 7.66 8.39 -43.66
C LYS A 415 8.59 7.22 -43.97
N GLN A 416 9.25 6.67 -42.96
CA GLN A 416 10.11 5.51 -43.13
C GLN A 416 9.36 4.29 -43.67
N MET A 417 8.14 4.01 -43.16
CA MET A 417 7.32 2.90 -43.65
C MET A 417 6.87 3.10 -45.11
N ILE A 418 6.51 4.32 -45.51
CA ILE A 418 6.15 4.65 -46.89
C ILE A 418 7.36 4.46 -47.81
N GLU A 419 8.53 4.96 -47.42
CA GLU A 419 9.77 4.81 -48.21
C GLU A 419 10.21 3.33 -48.38
N CYS A 420 9.95 2.50 -47.37
CA CYS A 420 10.26 1.06 -47.42
C CYS A 420 9.21 0.23 -48.19
N SER A 421 8.00 0.78 -48.39
CA SER A 421 6.88 0.02 -48.99
C SER A 421 6.71 0.29 -50.49
N GLY A 422 7.39 1.28 -51.05
CA GLY A 422 7.34 1.68 -52.48
C GLY A 422 6.11 2.56 -52.74
#